data_6d23b349888556a470caefcd737d31d0
#
_entry.id   6d23b349888556a470caefcd737d31d0
#
_cell.length_a   1.000
_cell.length_b   1.000
_cell.length_c   1.000
_cell.angle_alpha   90.00
_cell.angle_beta   90.00
_cell.angle_gamma   90.00
#
_symmetry.space_group_name_H-M   'P 1'
#
loop_
_entity.id
_entity.type
_entity.pdbx_description
1 polymer ?
#
loop_
_entity_poly.entity_id
_entity_poly.type
_entity_poly.pdbx_seq_one_letter_code
_entity_poly.pdbx_strand_id
1 'polypeptide(L)'
;SPEGIDFTRVYFATVAYHALRASNLLAQEKGSTFVGFDRSKYADGSFFEKYVTRDWLPETETVRELFARMDVTLPTRADWAVLREAVIQHGLYNRNLQAVPPTGSISYINHSTSSIHPIVSKVEIRKESKIGRVYYPAPFMTNDNLEFYRDAYEIGPEPLIDTYAAATEHVDQGLSLTLFFPSDATTRDINRAQIYAWKKGIKTIYYVRLRQAVLEGTEVQGCVSCAL
;
A
#
# COMPACT_ATOMS: atom_id res chain seq x y z
N SER A 1 -4.51 1.28 13.04
CA SER A 1 -5.06 0.32 14.00
C SER A 1 -4.60 -1.10 13.64
N PRO A 2 -4.69 -2.08 14.56
CA PRO A 2 -4.45 -3.49 14.27
C PRO A 2 -5.31 -4.01 13.12
N GLU A 3 -6.59 -3.62 13.07
CA GLU A 3 -7.53 -4.00 12.01
C GLU A 3 -7.10 -3.45 10.65
N GLY A 4 -6.60 -2.22 10.59
CA GLY A 4 -6.10 -1.63 9.33
C GLY A 4 -4.86 -2.36 8.81
N ILE A 5 -3.95 -2.78 9.68
CA ILE A 5 -2.77 -3.58 9.33
C ILE A 5 -3.19 -4.97 8.88
N ASP A 6 -4.13 -5.62 9.60
CA ASP A 6 -4.67 -6.93 9.25
C ASP A 6 -5.39 -6.89 7.90
N PHE A 7 -6.25 -5.89 7.67
CA PHE A 7 -6.88 -5.66 6.37
C PHE A 7 -5.84 -5.54 5.25
N THR A 8 -4.82 -4.69 5.45
CA THR A 8 -3.77 -4.48 4.46
C THR A 8 -3.04 -5.77 4.12
N ARG A 9 -2.68 -6.56 5.13
CA ARG A 9 -2.01 -7.85 4.98
C ARG A 9 -2.83 -8.82 4.13
N VAL A 10 -4.12 -9.00 4.46
CA VAL A 10 -5.01 -9.92 3.75
C VAL A 10 -5.32 -9.43 2.34
N TYR A 11 -5.59 -8.13 2.18
CA TYR A 11 -5.87 -7.52 0.88
C TYR A 11 -4.71 -7.73 -0.10
N PHE A 12 -3.49 -7.38 0.30
CA PHE A 12 -2.32 -7.51 -0.58
C PHE A 12 -1.95 -8.98 -0.85
N ALA A 13 -2.14 -9.89 0.10
CA ALA A 13 -2.00 -11.33 -0.12
C ALA A 13 -2.98 -11.83 -1.19
N THR A 14 -4.25 -11.41 -1.10
CA THR A 14 -5.30 -11.80 -2.04
C THR A 14 -5.02 -11.24 -3.45
N VAL A 15 -4.63 -9.97 -3.55
CA VAL A 15 -4.25 -9.36 -4.84
C VAL A 15 -3.05 -10.08 -5.44
N ALA A 16 -2.02 -10.41 -4.64
CA ALA A 16 -0.85 -11.16 -5.10
C ALA A 16 -1.23 -12.53 -5.65
N TYR A 17 -2.12 -13.26 -4.96
CA TYR A 17 -2.62 -14.56 -5.43
C TYR A 17 -3.26 -14.45 -6.81
N HIS A 18 -4.20 -13.54 -6.98
CA HIS A 18 -4.92 -13.39 -8.24
C HIS A 18 -4.03 -12.85 -9.38
N ALA A 19 -3.08 -11.96 -9.08
CA ALA A 19 -2.11 -11.46 -10.05
C ALA A 19 -1.18 -12.58 -10.54
N LEU A 20 -0.66 -13.40 -9.63
CA LEU A 20 0.17 -14.57 -9.98
C LEU A 20 -0.63 -15.60 -10.78
N ARG A 21 -1.85 -15.90 -10.36
CA ARG A 21 -2.73 -16.82 -11.06
C ARG A 21 -3.03 -16.35 -12.50
N ALA A 22 -3.36 -15.05 -12.66
CA ALA A 22 -3.60 -14.47 -13.98
C ALA A 22 -2.34 -14.53 -14.86
N SER A 23 -1.16 -14.22 -14.32
CA SER A 23 0.10 -14.30 -15.06
C SER A 23 0.47 -15.75 -15.43
N ASN A 24 0.13 -16.72 -14.59
CA ASN A 24 0.31 -18.14 -14.90
C ASN A 24 -0.62 -18.59 -16.03
N LEU A 25 -1.89 -18.22 -16.01
CA LEU A 25 -2.83 -18.50 -17.10
C LEU A 25 -2.39 -17.88 -18.42
N LEU A 26 -1.87 -16.64 -18.38
CA LEU A 26 -1.28 -15.99 -19.57
C LEU A 26 -0.05 -16.76 -20.09
N ALA A 27 0.81 -17.27 -19.21
CA ALA A 27 1.95 -18.08 -19.63
C ALA A 27 1.50 -19.36 -20.35
N GLN A 28 0.46 -20.02 -19.85
CA GLN A 28 -0.13 -21.20 -20.50
C GLN A 28 -0.74 -20.84 -21.87
N GLU A 29 -1.54 -19.77 -21.94
CA GLU A 29 -2.16 -19.31 -23.19
C GLU A 29 -1.14 -18.91 -24.25
N LYS A 30 -0.09 -18.18 -23.86
CA LYS A 30 0.95 -17.68 -24.77
C LYS A 30 2.05 -18.72 -25.07
N GLY A 31 2.13 -19.80 -24.31
CA GLY A 31 3.20 -20.81 -24.41
C GLY A 31 4.59 -20.23 -24.11
N SER A 32 4.68 -19.21 -23.26
CA SER A 32 5.93 -18.51 -22.96
C SER A 32 5.94 -17.90 -21.56
N THR A 33 7.13 -17.75 -21.01
CA THR A 33 7.36 -17.12 -19.69
C THR A 33 8.19 -15.86 -19.83
N PHE A 34 8.26 -15.05 -18.77
CA PHE A 34 9.18 -13.91 -18.76
C PHE A 34 10.64 -14.36 -18.86
N VAL A 35 11.49 -13.52 -19.44
CA VAL A 35 12.92 -13.82 -19.64
C VAL A 35 13.63 -14.01 -18.28
N GLY A 36 14.24 -15.17 -18.09
CA GLY A 36 14.95 -15.54 -16.86
C GLY A 36 14.06 -16.17 -15.79
N PHE A 37 12.87 -16.62 -16.14
CA PHE A 37 11.96 -17.35 -15.23
C PHE A 37 12.66 -18.56 -14.60
N ASP A 38 13.40 -19.32 -15.36
CA ASP A 38 14.16 -20.51 -14.96
C ASP A 38 15.13 -20.29 -13.79
N ARG A 39 15.58 -19.04 -13.61
CA ARG A 39 16.50 -18.64 -12.53
C ARG A 39 15.80 -17.87 -11.38
N SER A 40 14.49 -17.85 -11.40
CA SER A 40 13.69 -17.12 -10.41
C SER A 40 13.25 -18.03 -9.26
N LYS A 41 12.95 -17.41 -8.12
CA LYS A 41 12.31 -18.08 -6.98
C LYS A 41 10.89 -18.61 -7.27
N TYR A 42 10.34 -18.27 -8.41
CA TYR A 42 9.08 -18.81 -8.89
C TYR A 42 9.27 -20.20 -9.48
N ALA A 43 10.37 -20.39 -10.24
CA ALA A 43 10.67 -21.65 -10.93
C ALA A 43 10.99 -22.79 -9.94
N ASP A 44 11.69 -22.49 -8.86
CA ASP A 44 12.01 -23.48 -7.80
C ASP A 44 10.93 -23.57 -6.71
N GLY A 45 9.90 -22.73 -6.80
CA GLY A 45 8.78 -22.68 -5.85
C GLY A 45 9.09 -22.04 -4.50
N SER A 46 10.33 -21.60 -4.24
CA SER A 46 10.73 -21.01 -2.95
C SER A 46 10.03 -19.68 -2.63
N PHE A 47 9.55 -18.96 -3.65
CA PHE A 47 8.74 -17.78 -3.46
C PHE A 47 7.45 -18.07 -2.67
N PHE A 48 6.88 -19.24 -2.86
CA PHE A 48 5.58 -19.62 -2.28
C PHE A 48 5.67 -20.12 -0.84
N GLU A 49 6.86 -20.38 -0.30
CA GLU A 49 7.04 -20.94 1.06
C GLU A 49 6.25 -20.15 2.11
N LYS A 50 6.29 -18.82 2.10
CA LYS A 50 5.55 -17.97 3.02
C LYS A 50 4.02 -18.10 2.92
N TYR A 51 3.51 -18.56 1.78
CA TYR A 51 2.07 -18.71 1.55
C TYR A 51 1.54 -20.10 1.85
N VAL A 52 2.39 -21.12 1.76
CA VAL A 52 1.99 -22.51 2.04
C VAL A 52 2.29 -22.93 3.48
N THR A 53 3.12 -22.17 4.20
CA THR A 53 3.48 -22.48 5.59
C THR A 53 2.64 -21.74 6.63
N ARG A 54 2.00 -20.61 6.25
CA ARG A 54 1.14 -19.83 7.15
C ARG A 54 -0.14 -19.39 6.44
N ASP A 55 -1.21 -19.20 7.22
CA ASP A 55 -2.46 -18.63 6.69
C ASP A 55 -2.37 -17.11 6.56
N TRP A 56 -2.95 -16.60 5.48
CA TRP A 56 -3.08 -15.18 5.20
C TRP A 56 -4.54 -14.71 5.30
N LEU A 57 -5.29 -15.36 6.19
CA LEU A 57 -6.68 -15.04 6.50
C LEU A 57 -6.77 -13.95 7.56
N PRO A 58 -7.94 -13.26 7.70
CA PRO A 58 -8.13 -12.23 8.70
C PRO A 58 -7.92 -12.75 10.13
N GLU A 59 -7.13 -12.04 10.91
CA GLU A 59 -6.87 -12.34 12.33
C GLU A 59 -7.91 -11.65 13.23
N THR A 60 -8.37 -10.45 12.85
CA THR A 60 -9.36 -9.68 13.60
C THR A 60 -10.79 -9.97 13.13
N GLU A 61 -11.75 -9.92 14.07
CA GLU A 61 -13.17 -10.15 13.77
C GLU A 61 -13.71 -9.13 12.77
N THR A 62 -13.42 -7.85 12.99
CA THR A 62 -13.85 -6.75 12.13
C THR A 62 -13.43 -6.96 10.67
N VAL A 63 -12.19 -7.41 10.44
CA VAL A 63 -11.68 -7.65 9.08
C VAL A 63 -12.31 -8.90 8.49
N ARG A 64 -12.56 -9.93 9.29
CA ARG A 64 -13.26 -11.15 8.86
C ARG A 64 -14.67 -10.83 8.38
N GLU A 65 -15.44 -10.08 9.17
CA GLU A 65 -16.78 -9.64 8.81
C GLU A 65 -16.77 -8.73 7.57
N LEU A 66 -15.76 -7.88 7.43
CA LEU A 66 -15.63 -6.99 6.26
C LEU A 66 -15.49 -7.80 4.96
N PHE A 67 -14.56 -8.76 4.91
CA PHE A 67 -14.36 -9.60 3.72
C PHE A 67 -15.59 -10.48 3.44
N ALA A 68 -16.26 -10.98 4.47
CA ALA A 68 -17.51 -11.73 4.31
C ALA A 68 -18.63 -10.86 3.68
N ARG A 69 -18.77 -9.60 4.12
CA ARG A 69 -19.73 -8.66 3.52
C ARG A 69 -19.41 -8.26 2.08
N MET A 70 -18.12 -8.25 1.73
CA MET A 70 -17.66 -7.95 0.37
C MET A 70 -17.82 -9.15 -0.58
N ASP A 71 -18.23 -10.32 -0.09
CA ASP A 71 -18.34 -11.57 -0.85
C ASP A 71 -17.04 -11.95 -1.59
N VAL A 72 -15.91 -11.70 -0.95
CA VAL A 72 -14.59 -12.00 -1.50
C VAL A 72 -14.10 -13.34 -0.98
N THR A 73 -13.88 -14.29 -1.88
CA THR A 73 -13.23 -15.55 -1.54
C THR A 73 -11.74 -15.33 -1.33
N LEU A 74 -11.28 -15.56 -0.11
CA LEU A 74 -9.86 -15.43 0.24
C LEU A 74 -9.10 -16.73 -0.07
N PRO A 75 -7.89 -16.66 -0.65
CA PRO A 75 -7.10 -17.85 -0.95
C PRO A 75 -6.59 -18.53 0.33
N THR A 76 -6.82 -19.82 0.42
CA THR A 76 -6.33 -20.69 1.49
C THR A 76 -4.90 -21.16 1.20
N ARG A 77 -4.24 -21.79 2.19
CA ARG A 77 -2.95 -22.48 1.97
C ARG A 77 -3.03 -23.53 0.87
N ALA A 78 -4.15 -24.24 0.77
CA ALA A 78 -4.35 -25.23 -0.30
C ALA A 78 -4.39 -24.57 -1.69
N ASP A 79 -5.08 -23.44 -1.83
CA ASP A 79 -5.12 -22.68 -3.07
C ASP A 79 -3.73 -22.19 -3.47
N TRP A 80 -2.95 -21.70 -2.52
CA TRP A 80 -1.57 -21.29 -2.74
C TRP A 80 -0.66 -22.47 -3.14
N ALA A 81 -0.86 -23.65 -2.57
CA ALA A 81 -0.11 -24.85 -2.94
C ALA A 81 -0.43 -25.27 -4.39
N VAL A 82 -1.70 -25.25 -4.78
CA VAL A 82 -2.13 -25.53 -6.15
C VAL A 82 -1.51 -24.50 -7.13
N LEU A 83 -1.53 -23.22 -6.78
CA LEU A 83 -0.92 -22.17 -7.62
C LEU A 83 0.60 -22.37 -7.73
N ARG A 84 1.28 -22.72 -6.64
CA ARG A 84 2.72 -23.04 -6.64
C ARG A 84 3.04 -24.09 -7.70
N GLU A 85 2.37 -25.23 -7.66
CA GLU A 85 2.60 -26.32 -8.61
C GLU A 85 2.32 -25.90 -10.06
N ALA A 86 1.23 -25.15 -10.29
CA ALA A 86 0.91 -24.63 -11.59
C ALA A 86 1.98 -23.65 -12.12
N VAL A 87 2.54 -22.81 -11.24
CA VAL A 87 3.61 -21.87 -11.62
C VAL A 87 4.93 -22.60 -11.87
N ILE A 88 5.29 -23.59 -11.08
CA ILE A 88 6.48 -24.44 -11.34
C ILE A 88 6.35 -25.14 -12.71
N GLN A 89 5.17 -25.65 -13.04
CA GLN A 89 4.94 -26.40 -14.27
C GLN A 89 4.86 -25.51 -15.52
N HIS A 90 4.17 -24.36 -15.45
CA HIS A 90 3.82 -23.55 -16.61
C HIS A 90 4.46 -22.16 -16.62
N GLY A 91 5.04 -21.73 -15.51
CA GLY A 91 5.70 -20.45 -15.36
C GLY A 91 4.77 -19.26 -15.17
N LEU A 92 5.35 -18.06 -15.25
CA LEU A 92 4.67 -16.78 -15.24
C LEU A 92 5.00 -15.98 -16.50
N TYR A 93 4.00 -15.33 -17.08
CA TYR A 93 4.18 -14.47 -18.25
C TYR A 93 4.81 -13.12 -17.88
N ASN A 94 4.37 -12.53 -16.77
CA ASN A 94 4.82 -11.22 -16.29
C ASN A 94 5.92 -11.38 -15.24
N ARG A 95 7.01 -10.65 -15.40
CA ARG A 95 8.11 -10.63 -14.42
C ARG A 95 7.74 -9.86 -13.14
N ASN A 96 7.01 -8.76 -13.31
CA ASN A 96 6.57 -7.89 -12.22
C ASN A 96 5.05 -7.73 -12.29
N LEU A 97 4.39 -7.76 -11.15
CA LEU A 97 2.94 -7.79 -11.04
C LEU A 97 2.36 -6.61 -10.28
N GLN A 98 3.05 -6.14 -9.23
CA GLN A 98 2.51 -5.13 -8.33
C GLN A 98 3.53 -4.07 -7.94
N ALA A 99 3.07 -2.82 -7.92
CA ALA A 99 3.73 -1.68 -7.30
C ALA A 99 2.69 -0.85 -6.55
N VAL A 100 3.13 -0.07 -5.56
CA VAL A 100 2.29 0.92 -4.88
C VAL A 100 2.82 2.32 -5.22
N PRO A 101 2.35 2.92 -6.33
CA PRO A 101 2.80 4.24 -6.77
C PRO A 101 2.18 5.35 -5.91
N PRO A 102 2.66 6.61 -6.03
CA PRO A 102 2.13 7.74 -5.26
C PRO A 102 0.66 8.08 -5.56
N THR A 103 0.19 7.89 -6.78
CA THR A 103 -1.21 8.08 -7.25
C THR A 103 -1.85 9.44 -6.91
N GLY A 104 -1.05 10.52 -6.84
CA GLY A 104 -1.50 11.83 -6.37
C GLY A 104 -2.71 12.39 -7.13
N SER A 105 -2.66 12.46 -8.47
CA SER A 105 -3.77 13.00 -9.28
C SER A 105 -4.93 12.02 -9.42
N ILE A 106 -4.66 10.74 -9.54
CA ILE A 106 -5.69 9.70 -9.70
C ILE A 106 -6.55 9.55 -8.44
N SER A 107 -5.98 9.78 -7.25
CA SER A 107 -6.74 9.69 -5.99
C SER A 107 -7.92 10.65 -5.93
N TYR A 108 -7.82 11.84 -6.56
CA TYR A 108 -8.94 12.79 -6.64
C TYR A 108 -10.07 12.29 -7.56
N ILE A 109 -9.72 11.62 -8.65
CA ILE A 109 -10.71 11.05 -9.58
C ILE A 109 -11.45 9.88 -8.93
N ASN A 110 -10.71 9.05 -8.19
CA ASN A 110 -11.24 7.84 -7.58
C ASN A 110 -11.82 8.05 -6.16
N HIS A 111 -11.87 9.29 -5.67
CA HIS A 111 -12.27 9.59 -4.28
C HIS A 111 -11.55 8.70 -3.27
N SER A 112 -10.22 8.63 -3.37
CA SER A 112 -9.34 7.83 -2.50
C SER A 112 -8.18 8.68 -1.98
N THR A 113 -7.33 8.08 -1.14
CA THR A 113 -6.08 8.70 -0.70
C THR A 113 -4.92 8.35 -1.65
N SER A 114 -3.87 9.18 -1.64
CA SER A 114 -2.64 8.90 -2.39
C SER A 114 -1.94 7.66 -1.82
N SER A 115 -1.51 6.75 -2.69
CA SER A 115 -0.86 5.50 -2.28
C SER A 115 -1.76 4.70 -1.32
N ILE A 116 -1.20 4.18 -0.22
CA ILE A 116 -1.93 3.58 0.91
C ILE A 116 -1.73 4.43 2.19
N HIS A 117 -1.48 5.73 2.02
CA HIS A 117 -1.37 6.64 3.16
C HIS A 117 -2.75 6.97 3.75
N PRO A 118 -2.80 7.34 5.05
CA PRO A 118 -3.92 8.10 5.58
C PRO A 118 -4.07 9.44 4.85
N ILE A 119 -5.18 10.12 5.09
CA ILE A 119 -5.33 11.51 4.62
C ILE A 119 -4.20 12.39 5.16
N VAL A 120 -3.77 13.36 4.38
CA VAL A 120 -2.76 14.37 4.79
C VAL A 120 -3.40 15.51 5.55
N SER A 121 -4.65 15.82 5.20
CA SER A 121 -5.51 16.83 5.85
C SER A 121 -6.97 16.41 5.68
N LYS A 122 -7.83 16.79 6.64
CA LYS A 122 -9.30 16.59 6.52
C LYS A 122 -9.89 17.34 5.33
N VAL A 123 -9.33 18.50 5.00
CA VAL A 123 -9.66 19.27 3.80
C VAL A 123 -8.37 19.76 3.17
N GLU A 124 -8.08 19.28 1.97
CA GLU A 124 -6.95 19.77 1.20
C GLU A 124 -7.34 21.01 0.40
N ILE A 125 -6.50 22.04 0.45
CA ILE A 125 -6.70 23.29 -0.32
C ILE A 125 -5.69 23.29 -1.44
N ARG A 126 -6.17 23.36 -2.69
CA ARG A 126 -5.33 23.47 -3.88
C ARG A 126 -5.62 24.75 -4.64
N LYS A 127 -4.57 25.35 -5.20
CA LYS A 127 -4.68 26.49 -6.10
C LYS A 127 -4.70 25.98 -7.54
N GLU A 128 -5.86 26.01 -8.15
CA GLU A 128 -6.01 25.69 -9.56
C GLU A 128 -5.90 27.01 -10.39
N SER A 129 -4.98 27.04 -11.35
CA SER A 129 -4.55 28.25 -12.05
C SER A 129 -5.67 29.08 -12.67
N LYS A 130 -6.79 28.49 -13.03
CA LYS A 130 -7.95 29.17 -13.66
C LYS A 130 -9.17 29.33 -12.74
N ILE A 131 -9.27 28.53 -11.69
CA ILE A 131 -10.47 28.41 -10.83
C ILE A 131 -10.22 29.07 -9.46
N GLY A 132 -8.95 29.30 -9.09
CA GLY A 132 -8.58 29.81 -7.78
C GLY A 132 -8.36 28.69 -6.76
N ARG A 133 -8.86 28.86 -5.53
CA ARG A 133 -8.73 27.84 -4.48
C ARG A 133 -9.84 26.81 -4.59
N VAL A 134 -9.47 25.54 -4.66
CA VAL A 134 -10.39 24.39 -4.64
C VAL A 134 -10.18 23.61 -3.35
N TYR A 135 -11.27 23.28 -2.68
CA TYR A 135 -11.30 22.54 -1.43
C TYR A 135 -11.66 21.09 -1.71
N TYR A 136 -10.80 20.16 -1.31
CA TYR A 136 -11.01 18.72 -1.43
C TYR A 136 -11.17 18.13 -0.04
N PRO A 137 -12.42 17.85 0.41
CA PRO A 137 -12.64 17.12 1.65
C PRO A 137 -12.14 15.68 1.51
N ALA A 138 -11.74 15.10 2.63
CA ALA A 138 -11.30 13.70 2.67
C ALA A 138 -12.41 12.78 2.13
N PRO A 139 -12.06 11.72 1.39
CA PRO A 139 -13.04 10.80 0.81
C PRO A 139 -14.00 10.24 1.87
N PHE A 140 -15.30 10.23 1.56
CA PHE A 140 -16.37 9.71 2.42
C PHE A 140 -16.52 10.36 3.80
N MET A 141 -15.84 11.47 4.05
CA MET A 141 -15.93 12.22 5.30
C MET A 141 -17.26 12.96 5.39
N THR A 142 -17.92 12.82 6.54
CA THR A 142 -19.16 13.51 6.90
C THR A 142 -19.05 14.07 8.33
N ASN A 143 -19.99 14.88 8.76
CA ASN A 143 -20.02 15.37 10.15
C ASN A 143 -20.17 14.23 11.17
N ASP A 144 -20.87 13.15 10.78
CA ASP A 144 -21.18 12.03 11.69
C ASP A 144 -20.00 11.06 11.88
N ASN A 145 -18.98 11.12 11.00
CA ASN A 145 -17.83 10.23 11.05
C ASN A 145 -16.48 10.96 11.17
N LEU A 146 -16.49 12.27 11.39
CA LEU A 146 -15.31 13.13 11.44
C LEU A 146 -14.27 12.69 12.50
N GLU A 147 -14.72 12.09 13.58
CA GLU A 147 -13.87 11.60 14.68
C GLU A 147 -12.96 10.43 14.26
N PHE A 148 -13.35 9.67 13.24
CA PHE A 148 -12.55 8.56 12.71
C PHE A 148 -11.44 9.03 11.76
N TYR A 149 -11.48 10.29 11.32
CA TYR A 149 -10.50 10.84 10.38
C TYR A 149 -9.32 11.47 11.11
N ARG A 150 -8.22 10.72 11.17
CA ARG A 150 -6.93 11.19 11.65
C ARG A 150 -5.98 11.36 10.47
N ASP A 151 -5.28 12.49 10.44
CA ASP A 151 -4.31 12.74 9.38
C ASP A 151 -2.97 12.00 9.62
N ALA A 152 -2.16 11.92 8.59
CA ALA A 152 -0.89 11.19 8.61
C ALA A 152 0.11 11.75 9.63
N TYR A 153 0.05 13.06 9.92
CA TYR A 153 0.90 13.69 10.93
C TYR A 153 0.45 13.36 12.35
N GLU A 154 -0.86 13.25 12.59
CA GLU A 154 -1.43 12.85 13.88
C GLU A 154 -1.17 11.37 14.18
N ILE A 155 -1.17 10.52 13.14
CA ILE A 155 -0.90 9.09 13.25
C ILE A 155 0.59 8.84 13.52
N GLY A 156 1.46 9.61 12.87
CA GLY A 156 2.91 9.47 12.98
C GLY A 156 3.50 8.35 12.13
N PRO A 157 4.86 8.23 12.10
CA PRO A 157 5.55 7.36 11.16
C PRO A 157 5.44 5.87 11.46
N GLU A 158 5.41 5.43 12.72
CA GLU A 158 5.48 4.01 13.06
C GLU A 158 4.27 3.21 12.57
N PRO A 159 2.99 3.60 12.78
CA PRO A 159 1.85 2.88 12.25
C PRO A 159 1.79 2.90 10.72
N LEU A 160 2.31 3.95 10.07
CA LEU A 160 2.43 3.99 8.61
C LEU A 160 3.43 2.94 8.13
N ILE A 161 4.59 2.86 8.78
CA ILE A 161 5.61 1.85 8.46
C ILE A 161 5.05 0.44 8.63
N ASP A 162 4.30 0.16 9.70
CA ASP A 162 3.69 -1.14 9.93
C ASP A 162 2.68 -1.51 8.84
N THR A 163 1.86 -0.55 8.40
CA THR A 163 0.92 -0.74 7.28
C THR A 163 1.66 -1.05 5.98
N TYR A 164 2.71 -0.29 5.66
CA TYR A 164 3.52 -0.54 4.47
C TYR A 164 4.30 -1.84 4.55
N ALA A 165 4.75 -2.25 5.74
CA ALA A 165 5.42 -3.53 5.95
C ALA A 165 4.49 -4.69 5.63
N ALA A 166 3.22 -4.62 6.08
CA ALA A 166 2.21 -5.61 5.77
C ALA A 166 1.97 -5.76 4.25
N ALA A 167 1.99 -4.65 3.50
CA ALA A 167 1.88 -4.67 2.04
C ALA A 167 3.16 -5.17 1.36
N THR A 168 4.33 -4.79 1.88
CA THR A 168 5.66 -5.08 1.28
C THR A 168 5.90 -6.58 1.11
N GLU A 169 5.36 -7.40 1.99
CA GLU A 169 5.48 -8.86 1.89
C GLU A 169 4.90 -9.43 0.59
N HIS A 170 3.95 -8.73 -0.03
CA HIS A 170 3.19 -9.20 -1.18
C HIS A 170 3.47 -8.45 -2.47
N VAL A 171 4.09 -7.27 -2.39
CA VAL A 171 4.40 -6.41 -3.53
C VAL A 171 5.81 -6.68 -4.04
N ASP A 172 5.96 -6.99 -5.32
CA ASP A 172 7.25 -7.34 -5.92
C ASP A 172 8.10 -6.14 -6.31
N GLN A 173 7.48 -4.99 -6.54
CA GLN A 173 8.17 -3.73 -6.85
C GLN A 173 8.23 -2.76 -5.66
N GLY A 174 8.41 -1.48 -5.93
CA GLY A 174 8.49 -0.43 -4.92
C GLY A 174 7.14 -0.03 -4.33
N LEU A 175 7.20 0.50 -3.11
CA LEU A 175 6.07 1.13 -2.44
C LEU A 175 6.45 2.56 -2.08
N SER A 176 5.55 3.52 -2.33
CA SER A 176 5.80 4.95 -2.15
C SER A 176 5.56 5.40 -0.71
N LEU A 177 6.23 4.80 0.27
CA LEU A 177 6.13 5.21 1.67
C LEU A 177 6.60 6.64 1.85
N THR A 178 5.73 7.51 2.35
CA THR A 178 6.08 8.84 2.86
C THR A 178 6.01 8.82 4.38
N LEU A 179 7.04 9.33 5.03
CA LEU A 179 7.06 9.53 6.48
C LEU A 179 6.60 10.94 6.80
N PHE A 180 5.65 11.08 7.72
CA PHE A 180 5.06 12.36 8.12
C PHE A 180 5.45 12.67 9.56
N PHE A 181 5.97 13.88 9.78
CA PHE A 181 6.45 14.33 11.09
C PHE A 181 5.86 15.70 11.43
N PRO A 182 5.57 15.97 12.70
CA PRO A 182 5.21 17.31 13.15
C PRO A 182 6.37 18.29 12.97
N SER A 183 6.08 19.59 13.07
CA SER A 183 7.06 20.66 12.83
C SER A 183 8.23 20.69 13.80
N ASP A 184 8.07 20.12 15.00
CA ASP A 184 9.06 20.05 16.08
C ASP A 184 9.88 18.75 16.07
N ALA A 185 9.66 17.88 15.06
CA ALA A 185 10.41 16.64 14.93
C ALA A 185 11.90 16.90 14.70
N THR A 186 12.70 16.12 15.40
CA THR A 186 14.17 16.21 15.32
C THR A 186 14.74 15.27 14.26
N THR A 187 16.00 15.51 13.85
CA THR A 187 16.75 14.57 12.99
C THR A 187 16.87 13.19 13.62
N ARG A 188 16.86 13.11 14.97
CA ARG A 188 16.87 11.84 15.70
C ARG A 188 15.59 11.05 15.47
N ASP A 189 14.43 11.72 15.47
CA ASP A 189 13.13 11.08 15.24
C ASP A 189 13.03 10.55 13.81
N ILE A 190 13.49 11.32 12.83
CA ILE A 190 13.56 10.90 11.44
C ILE A 190 14.45 9.67 11.29
N ASN A 191 15.66 9.70 11.87
CA ASN A 191 16.59 8.58 11.81
C ASN A 191 16.03 7.31 12.47
N ARG A 192 15.37 7.44 13.64
CA ARG A 192 14.69 6.32 14.30
C ARG A 192 13.63 5.68 13.41
N ALA A 193 12.78 6.47 12.76
CA ALA A 193 11.76 5.97 11.85
C ALA A 193 12.37 5.29 10.61
N GLN A 194 13.46 5.82 10.05
CA GLN A 194 14.17 5.18 8.94
C GLN A 194 14.76 3.82 9.35
N ILE A 195 15.37 3.73 10.52
CA ILE A 195 15.89 2.47 11.06
C ILE A 195 14.75 1.49 11.33
N TYR A 196 13.62 1.97 11.85
CA TYR A 196 12.45 1.14 12.07
C TYR A 196 11.89 0.58 10.75
N ALA A 197 11.76 1.42 9.73
CA ALA A 197 11.35 1.02 8.39
C ALA A 197 12.27 -0.07 7.81
N TRP A 198 13.58 0.13 7.92
CA TRP A 198 14.56 -0.87 7.49
C TRP A 198 14.41 -2.21 8.23
N LYS A 199 14.24 -2.19 9.56
CA LYS A 199 14.00 -3.39 10.38
C LYS A 199 12.71 -4.12 9.99
N LYS A 200 11.71 -3.40 9.52
CA LYS A 200 10.43 -3.95 9.03
C LYS A 200 10.49 -4.46 7.58
N GLY A 201 11.66 -4.40 6.94
CA GLY A 201 11.85 -4.90 5.57
C GLY A 201 11.32 -3.96 4.48
N ILE A 202 11.08 -2.69 4.79
CA ILE A 202 10.69 -1.68 3.81
C ILE A 202 11.81 -1.51 2.77
N LYS A 203 11.47 -1.62 1.50
CA LYS A 203 12.43 -1.56 0.39
C LYS A 203 12.93 -0.13 0.14
N THR A 204 12.02 0.86 0.20
CA THR A 204 12.31 2.26 -0.11
C THR A 204 11.45 3.19 0.72
N ILE A 205 12.01 4.37 1.05
CA ILE A 205 11.26 5.53 1.57
C ILE A 205 11.20 6.54 0.43
N TYR A 206 10.00 6.98 0.08
CA TYR A 206 9.77 7.90 -1.04
C TYR A 206 10.02 9.34 -0.63
N TYR A 207 9.38 9.81 0.47
CA TYR A 207 9.55 11.15 1.02
C TYR A 207 9.58 11.14 2.54
N VAL A 208 10.22 12.19 3.08
CA VAL A 208 10.09 12.63 4.49
C VAL A 208 9.45 14.00 4.45
N ARG A 209 8.27 14.15 5.06
CA ARG A 209 7.52 15.41 5.13
C ARG A 209 7.43 15.92 6.56
N LEU A 210 7.80 17.18 6.74
CA LEU A 210 7.60 17.90 7.99
C LEU A 210 6.37 18.80 7.86
N ARG A 211 5.50 18.78 8.86
CA ARG A 211 4.37 19.72 8.93
C ARG A 211 4.92 21.12 9.15
N GLN A 212 4.56 22.05 8.29
CA GLN A 212 4.95 23.45 8.43
C GLN A 212 3.76 24.25 8.96
N ALA A 213 3.55 24.26 10.27
CA ALA A 213 2.42 24.91 10.91
C ALA A 213 2.30 26.41 10.53
N VAL A 214 3.44 27.09 10.30
CA VAL A 214 3.48 28.50 9.86
C VAL A 214 2.90 28.70 8.45
N LEU A 215 2.89 27.66 7.61
CA LEU A 215 2.39 27.71 6.24
C LEU A 215 0.97 27.18 6.09
N GLU A 216 0.37 26.65 7.17
CA GLU A 216 -1.00 26.14 7.13
C GLU A 216 -1.99 27.26 6.72
N GLY A 217 -2.77 26.99 5.70
CA GLY A 217 -3.70 27.97 5.13
C GLY A 217 -3.08 29.07 4.26
N THR A 218 -1.75 29.09 4.06
CA THR A 218 -1.07 30.02 3.18
C THR A 218 -1.01 29.50 1.73
N GLU A 219 -0.81 30.42 0.77
CA GLU A 219 -0.65 30.06 -0.64
C GLU A 219 0.60 29.20 -0.90
N VAL A 220 1.60 29.29 -0.04
CA VAL A 220 2.87 28.55 -0.16
C VAL A 220 2.67 27.05 0.10
N GLN A 221 1.74 26.67 0.98
CA GLN A 221 1.45 25.26 1.26
C GLN A 221 0.96 24.49 0.01
N GLY A 222 0.16 25.14 -0.85
CA GLY A 222 -0.30 24.56 -2.11
C GLY A 222 0.83 24.35 -3.13
N CYS A 223 1.85 25.20 -3.15
CA CYS A 223 2.98 25.10 -4.08
C CYS A 223 4.00 24.03 -3.66
N VAL A 224 4.27 23.88 -2.37
CA VAL A 224 5.27 22.91 -1.85
C VAL A 224 4.80 21.46 -2.04
N SER A 225 3.50 21.21 -2.03
CA SER A 225 2.97 19.85 -2.25
C SER A 225 2.98 19.42 -3.73
N CYS A 226 3.12 20.35 -4.67
CA CYS A 226 3.18 20.09 -6.11
C CYS A 226 4.60 20.14 -6.70
N ALA A 227 5.56 20.76 -6.01
CA ALA A 227 6.92 21.01 -6.50
C ALA A 227 7.94 19.93 -6.07
N LEU A 228 7.51 18.91 -5.38
CA LEU A 228 8.26 17.74 -4.99
C LEU A 228 7.48 16.48 -5.39
#